data_ac85313967d14ff10d966b0cae3062aa
#
_entry.id   ac85313967d14ff10d966b0cae3062aa
#
_cell.length_a   1.000
_cell.length_b   1.000
_cell.length_c   1.000
_cell.angle_alpha   90.00
_cell.angle_beta   90.00
_cell.angle_gamma   90.00
#
_symmetry.space_group_name_H-M   'P 1'
#
loop_
_entity.id
_entity.type
_entity.pdbx_description
1 polymer ?
#
loop_
_entity_poly.entity_id
_entity_poly.type
_entity_poly.pdbx_seq_one_letter_code
_entity_poly.pdbx_strand_id
1 'polypeptide(L)'
;MESPTAKLRFGYVEKMGKRYVQKYFLNEDGSDISWRAFEKHFTKKYKKTRRKRNDILFYTHGFRAHKDAYQDITNYNMHKGLYECKDNSYKTIISLVWHSNLNYKAMRGKTIEMGERFAGIINVLLDVSKEKKSKRKVSFLNHSMGNRIFEGIFTELQSLRKNNKPYIENVIFAAPDIEASTFYKDGTLEHIDRFCNHAIVYRHKRDLTLSMSKLINLKDRLGLDGIDDFTKIPTNVYLIDVSSAKKTEDNHDKISRHGYYTSSPVVRQDIFNILNPKKAKPYPIRTILDHPKNLSIQDVEEKDNKKKLRR
;
A
#
# COMPACT_ATOMS: atom_id res chain seq x y z
N MET A 1 17.59 -12.15 -26.10
CA MET A 1 17.39 -11.91 -24.65
C MET A 1 15.90 -11.79 -24.42
N GLU A 2 15.29 -12.80 -23.83
CA GLU A 2 13.86 -12.75 -23.51
C GLU A 2 13.56 -11.58 -22.57
N SER A 3 12.57 -10.77 -22.92
CA SER A 3 12.05 -9.72 -22.07
C SER A 3 11.64 -10.35 -20.72
N PRO A 4 12.08 -9.81 -19.57
CA PRO A 4 11.66 -10.35 -18.29
C PRO A 4 10.15 -10.18 -18.19
N THR A 5 9.43 -11.27 -18.41
CA THR A 5 7.99 -11.32 -18.27
C THR A 5 7.64 -11.05 -16.79
N ALA A 6 7.07 -9.90 -16.51
CA ALA A 6 6.41 -9.65 -15.24
C ALA A 6 5.26 -10.67 -15.14
N LYS A 7 5.47 -11.76 -14.42
CA LYS A 7 4.40 -12.73 -14.14
C LYS A 7 3.52 -12.14 -13.05
N LEU A 8 2.30 -11.84 -13.42
CA LEU A 8 1.23 -11.47 -12.50
C LEU A 8 0.81 -12.71 -11.71
N ARG A 9 1.02 -12.70 -10.41
CA ARG A 9 0.44 -13.68 -9.51
C ARG A 9 -0.65 -13.02 -8.68
N PHE A 10 -1.83 -13.64 -8.71
CA PHE A 10 -2.96 -13.22 -7.91
C PHE A 10 -3.01 -14.08 -6.67
N GLY A 11 -2.72 -13.48 -5.53
CA GLY A 11 -2.86 -14.13 -4.23
C GLY A 11 -4.12 -13.65 -3.51
N TYR A 12 -4.69 -14.51 -2.70
CA TYR A 12 -5.74 -14.13 -1.73
C TYR A 12 -5.45 -14.81 -0.41
N VAL A 13 -6.00 -14.26 0.64
CA VAL A 13 -5.82 -14.81 1.97
C VAL A 13 -7.09 -15.49 2.43
N GLU A 14 -6.95 -16.68 2.92
CA GLU A 14 -8.05 -17.46 3.46
C GLU A 14 -7.79 -17.80 4.94
N LYS A 15 -8.83 -17.67 5.75
CA LYS A 15 -8.77 -18.11 7.15
C LYS A 15 -8.98 -19.63 7.21
N MET A 16 -7.96 -20.36 7.63
CA MET A 16 -8.02 -21.79 7.89
C MET A 16 -7.90 -22.05 9.39
N GLY A 17 -9.02 -22.29 10.07
CA GLY A 17 -9.07 -22.46 11.52
C GLY A 17 -8.59 -21.20 12.26
N LYS A 18 -7.53 -21.33 13.05
CA LYS A 18 -6.90 -20.21 13.78
C LYS A 18 -5.82 -19.46 12.96
N ARG A 19 -5.45 -19.95 11.77
CA ARG A 19 -4.39 -19.39 10.93
C ARG A 19 -4.96 -18.74 9.68
N TYR A 20 -4.25 -17.75 9.14
CA TYR A 20 -4.50 -17.18 7.83
C TYR A 20 -3.45 -17.74 6.88
N VAL A 21 -3.90 -18.30 5.75
CA VAL A 21 -3.03 -18.90 4.75
C VAL A 21 -3.18 -18.13 3.46
N GLN A 22 -2.06 -17.71 2.91
CA GLN A 22 -2.07 -17.16 1.56
C GLN A 22 -2.23 -18.30 0.56
N LYS A 23 -3.18 -18.12 -0.33
CA LYS A 23 -3.39 -18.98 -1.48
C LYS A 23 -3.23 -18.16 -2.75
N TYR A 24 -2.70 -18.80 -3.77
CA TYR A 24 -2.65 -18.24 -5.11
C TYR A 24 -3.79 -18.81 -5.94
N PHE A 25 -4.29 -17.99 -6.86
CA PHE A 25 -5.16 -18.49 -7.90
C PHE A 25 -4.27 -19.20 -8.93
N LEU A 26 -4.24 -20.51 -8.88
CA LEU A 26 -3.48 -21.38 -9.79
C LEU A 26 -4.46 -22.18 -10.64
N ASN A 27 -4.00 -22.62 -11.82
CA ASN A 27 -4.66 -23.64 -12.61
C ASN A 27 -4.58 -25.00 -11.90
N GLU A 28 -5.31 -26.00 -12.36
CA GLU A 28 -5.33 -27.35 -11.80
C GLU A 28 -3.95 -28.02 -11.80
N ASP A 29 -3.10 -27.68 -12.75
CA ASP A 29 -1.70 -28.15 -12.86
C ASP A 29 -0.70 -27.35 -11.97
N GLY A 30 -1.17 -26.43 -11.14
CA GLY A 30 -0.33 -25.58 -10.30
C GLY A 30 0.37 -24.43 -11.03
N SER A 31 0.13 -24.24 -12.32
CA SER A 31 0.62 -23.08 -13.08
C SER A 31 -0.14 -21.80 -12.72
N ASP A 32 0.46 -20.63 -13.04
CA ASP A 32 -0.17 -19.34 -12.78
C ASP A 32 -1.45 -19.18 -13.60
N ILE A 33 -2.53 -18.78 -12.95
CA ILE A 33 -3.84 -18.59 -13.60
C ILE A 33 -3.78 -17.46 -14.64
N SER A 34 -4.40 -17.66 -15.79
CA SER A 34 -4.54 -16.59 -16.76
C SER A 34 -5.46 -15.48 -16.24
N TRP A 35 -5.25 -14.25 -16.71
CA TRP A 35 -6.10 -13.12 -16.35
C TRP A 35 -7.60 -13.41 -16.55
N ARG A 36 -7.99 -13.94 -17.68
CA ARG A 36 -9.40 -14.26 -18.00
C ARG A 36 -9.99 -15.28 -17.02
N ALA A 37 -9.20 -16.29 -16.64
CA ALA A 37 -9.64 -17.29 -15.67
C ALA A 37 -9.75 -16.69 -14.27
N PHE A 38 -8.81 -15.85 -13.85
CA PHE A 38 -8.87 -15.12 -12.60
C PHE A 38 -10.10 -14.19 -12.54
N GLU A 39 -10.32 -13.38 -13.55
CA GLU A 39 -11.47 -12.48 -13.67
C GLU A 39 -12.79 -13.24 -13.53
N LYS A 40 -12.95 -14.35 -14.25
CA LYS A 40 -14.13 -15.21 -14.18
C LYS A 40 -14.35 -15.78 -12.77
N HIS A 41 -13.28 -16.28 -12.16
CA HIS A 41 -13.31 -16.84 -10.80
C HIS A 41 -13.63 -15.77 -9.76
N PHE A 42 -12.94 -14.64 -9.85
CA PHE A 42 -13.12 -13.48 -8.96
C PHE A 42 -14.54 -12.95 -9.04
N THR A 43 -15.04 -12.68 -10.24
CA THR A 43 -16.41 -12.19 -10.48
C THR A 43 -17.45 -13.17 -9.95
N LYS A 44 -17.29 -14.48 -10.18
CA LYS A 44 -18.18 -15.52 -9.66
C LYS A 44 -18.18 -15.57 -8.12
N LYS A 45 -17.00 -15.54 -7.50
CA LYS A 45 -16.84 -15.55 -6.04
C LYS A 45 -17.47 -14.31 -5.41
N TYR A 46 -17.22 -13.12 -6.01
CA TYR A 46 -17.72 -11.86 -5.47
C TYR A 46 -19.21 -11.61 -5.74
N LYS A 47 -19.77 -12.09 -6.83
CA LYS A 47 -21.23 -12.07 -7.04
C LYS A 47 -21.97 -12.90 -6.00
N LYS A 48 -21.40 -14.02 -5.53
CA LYS A 48 -22.03 -14.86 -4.49
C LYS A 48 -21.97 -14.24 -3.09
N THR A 49 -20.99 -13.38 -2.78
CA THR A 49 -20.80 -12.81 -1.43
C THR A 49 -21.47 -11.45 -1.23
N ARG A 50 -22.55 -11.17 -1.95
CA ARG A 50 -23.28 -9.88 -1.95
C ARG A 50 -23.72 -9.36 -0.57
N ARG A 51 -23.83 -10.21 0.45
CA ARG A 51 -24.38 -9.86 1.78
C ARG A 51 -23.34 -9.47 2.83
N LYS A 52 -22.04 -9.73 2.62
CA LYS A 52 -20.98 -9.36 3.57
C LYS A 52 -20.05 -8.34 2.94
N ARG A 53 -19.88 -7.20 3.60
CA ARG A 53 -18.88 -6.19 3.22
C ARG A 53 -17.50 -6.84 3.27
N ASN A 54 -16.86 -6.92 2.13
CA ASN A 54 -15.53 -7.44 1.97
C ASN A 54 -14.73 -6.43 1.16
N ASP A 55 -14.08 -5.51 1.87
CA ASP A 55 -13.26 -4.48 1.27
C ASP A 55 -11.98 -5.11 0.68
N ILE A 56 -11.43 -4.49 -0.36
CA ILE A 56 -10.29 -5.00 -1.14
C ILE A 56 -9.08 -4.11 -0.90
N LEU A 57 -7.97 -4.70 -0.50
CA LEU A 57 -6.68 -4.04 -0.42
C LEU A 57 -5.76 -4.57 -1.51
N PHE A 58 -5.33 -3.68 -2.42
CA PHE A 58 -4.21 -3.97 -3.31
C PHE A 58 -2.90 -3.69 -2.59
N TYR A 59 -1.97 -4.61 -2.69
CA TYR A 59 -0.64 -4.47 -2.12
C TYR A 59 0.43 -4.58 -3.19
N THR A 60 1.37 -3.62 -3.22
CA THR A 60 2.51 -3.63 -4.14
C THR A 60 3.81 -3.56 -3.35
N HIS A 61 4.64 -4.58 -3.50
CA HIS A 61 5.91 -4.68 -2.77
C HIS A 61 7.04 -3.83 -3.36
N GLY A 62 8.13 -3.67 -2.59
CA GLY A 62 9.34 -2.96 -2.99
C GLY A 62 10.32 -3.79 -3.84
N PHE A 63 11.48 -3.18 -4.11
CA PHE A 63 12.58 -3.82 -4.83
C PHE A 63 13.22 -4.94 -4.00
N ARG A 64 13.74 -5.97 -4.66
CA ARG A 64 14.40 -7.15 -4.06
C ARG A 64 13.55 -7.97 -3.08
N ALA A 65 12.25 -7.85 -3.11
CA ALA A 65 11.41 -8.82 -2.48
C ALA A 65 11.50 -10.14 -3.28
N HIS A 66 12.47 -11.00 -2.93
CA HIS A 66 12.65 -12.30 -3.57
C HIS A 66 11.45 -13.18 -3.30
N LYS A 67 11.18 -14.09 -4.24
CA LYS A 67 10.00 -14.96 -4.26
C LYS A 67 9.73 -15.64 -2.91
N ASP A 68 10.75 -16.11 -2.24
CA ASP A 68 10.64 -16.88 -0.99
C ASP A 68 10.56 -15.97 0.25
N ALA A 69 11.43 -14.97 0.36
CA ALA A 69 11.35 -13.94 1.41
C ALA A 69 10.10 -13.07 1.28
N TYR A 70 9.61 -12.89 0.06
CA TYR A 70 8.40 -12.15 -0.25
C TYR A 70 7.15 -12.87 0.26
N GLN A 71 7.05 -14.18 0.06
CA GLN A 71 5.92 -14.98 0.53
C GLN A 71 5.83 -14.99 2.06
N ASP A 72 6.98 -15.11 2.74
CA ASP A 72 7.01 -15.32 4.19
C ASP A 72 6.96 -14.01 4.99
N ILE A 73 7.74 -13.01 4.62
CA ILE A 73 7.88 -11.80 5.45
C ILE A 73 6.76 -10.80 5.19
N THR A 74 6.51 -10.48 3.93
CA THR A 74 5.54 -9.43 3.61
C THR A 74 4.12 -9.88 3.89
N ASN A 75 3.81 -11.13 3.53
CA ASN A 75 2.50 -11.69 3.81
C ASN A 75 2.30 -11.92 5.30
N TYR A 76 3.29 -12.50 5.98
CA TYR A 76 3.22 -12.74 7.42
C TYR A 76 3.06 -11.44 8.21
N ASN A 77 3.86 -10.42 7.93
CA ASN A 77 3.80 -9.16 8.66
C ASN A 77 2.56 -8.33 8.31
N MET A 78 2.15 -8.32 7.04
CA MET A 78 0.88 -7.72 6.64
C MET A 78 -0.30 -8.47 7.28
N HIS A 79 -0.23 -9.81 7.33
CA HIS A 79 -1.27 -10.62 7.95
C HIS A 79 -1.31 -10.41 9.46
N LYS A 80 -0.18 -10.44 10.14
CA LYS A 80 -0.08 -10.22 11.57
C LYS A 80 -0.65 -8.86 11.98
N GLY A 81 -0.31 -7.79 11.24
CA GLY A 81 -0.78 -6.44 11.54
C GLY A 81 -2.25 -6.19 11.23
N LEU A 82 -2.72 -6.63 10.05
CA LEU A 82 -4.07 -6.34 9.55
C LEU A 82 -5.08 -7.45 9.77
N TYR A 83 -4.65 -8.73 9.81
CA TYR A 83 -5.54 -9.89 9.84
C TYR A 83 -5.72 -10.54 11.20
N GLU A 84 -4.77 -10.45 12.10
CA GLU A 84 -4.99 -10.87 13.50
C GLU A 84 -6.05 -10.00 14.19
N CYS A 85 -6.30 -8.80 13.67
CA CYS A 85 -7.44 -8.00 14.07
C CYS A 85 -8.74 -8.64 13.54
N LYS A 86 -9.49 -9.31 14.41
CA LYS A 86 -10.82 -9.91 14.11
C LYS A 86 -11.76 -8.95 13.37
N ASP A 87 -11.51 -7.68 13.49
CA ASP A 87 -12.34 -6.55 13.07
C ASP A 87 -11.96 -5.92 11.74
N ASN A 88 -10.92 -6.41 11.04
CA ASN A 88 -10.54 -5.88 9.75
C ASN A 88 -11.63 -6.08 8.70
N SER A 89 -12.06 -4.99 8.03
CA SER A 89 -13.04 -5.04 6.94
C SER A 89 -12.43 -5.52 5.61
N TYR A 90 -11.12 -5.36 5.44
CA TYR A 90 -10.37 -5.79 4.25
C TYR A 90 -10.05 -7.28 4.34
N LYS A 91 -11.03 -8.10 3.95
CA LYS A 91 -10.91 -9.57 3.96
C LYS A 91 -10.22 -10.12 2.72
N THR A 92 -9.98 -9.27 1.71
CA THR A 92 -9.29 -9.63 0.48
C THR A 92 -8.10 -8.71 0.29
N ILE A 93 -6.90 -9.30 0.30
CA ILE A 93 -5.69 -8.62 -0.16
C ILE A 93 -5.28 -9.23 -1.50
N ILE A 94 -5.06 -8.38 -2.48
CA ILE A 94 -4.55 -8.74 -3.80
C ILE A 94 -3.15 -8.19 -3.91
N SER A 95 -2.16 -9.08 -3.88
CA SER A 95 -0.76 -8.70 -4.03
C SER A 95 -0.41 -8.59 -5.50
N LEU A 96 0.08 -7.42 -5.91
CA LEU A 96 0.65 -7.19 -7.22
C LEU A 96 2.13 -7.61 -7.18
N VAL A 97 2.39 -8.83 -7.60
CA VAL A 97 3.75 -9.42 -7.57
C VAL A 97 4.48 -9.09 -8.86
N TRP A 98 5.69 -8.58 -8.73
CA TRP A 98 6.54 -8.24 -9.86
C TRP A 98 7.98 -8.73 -9.64
N HIS A 99 8.66 -9.12 -10.71
CA HIS A 99 10.04 -9.60 -10.62
C HIS A 99 11.02 -8.44 -10.49
N SER A 100 11.83 -8.47 -9.43
CA SER A 100 12.82 -7.45 -9.13
C SER A 100 14.24 -8.03 -9.04
N ASN A 101 14.61 -8.88 -10.00
CA ASN A 101 15.88 -9.61 -10.04
C ASN A 101 17.02 -8.89 -10.77
N LEU A 102 16.74 -7.78 -11.42
CA LEU A 102 17.76 -6.95 -12.10
C LEU A 102 18.38 -5.93 -11.14
N ASN A 103 19.35 -5.18 -11.63
CA ASN A 103 19.88 -4.06 -10.86
C ASN A 103 18.81 -2.96 -10.65
N TYR A 104 19.01 -2.13 -9.63
CA TYR A 104 18.06 -1.10 -9.22
C TYR A 104 17.64 -0.16 -10.36
N LYS A 105 18.62 0.38 -11.15
CA LYS A 105 18.32 1.33 -12.23
C LYS A 105 17.50 0.70 -13.35
N ALA A 106 17.84 -0.53 -13.74
CA ALA A 106 17.11 -1.26 -14.78
C ALA A 106 15.67 -1.58 -14.35
N MET A 107 15.48 -1.96 -13.09
CA MET A 107 14.13 -2.22 -12.56
C MET A 107 13.32 -0.95 -12.44
N ARG A 108 13.91 0.12 -11.92
CA ARG A 108 13.26 1.43 -11.83
C ARG A 108 12.73 1.92 -13.19
N GLY A 109 13.48 1.70 -14.27
CA GLY A 109 13.06 2.06 -15.63
C GLY A 109 11.82 1.30 -16.14
N LYS A 110 11.51 0.13 -15.57
CA LYS A 110 10.41 -0.73 -16.01
C LYS A 110 9.15 -0.64 -15.14
N THR A 111 9.23 -0.02 -13.99
CA THR A 111 8.12 -0.02 -13.01
C THR A 111 6.85 0.68 -13.49
N ILE A 112 6.98 1.76 -14.25
CA ILE A 112 5.83 2.50 -14.80
C ILE A 112 5.07 1.60 -15.78
N GLU A 113 5.74 1.03 -16.77
CA GLU A 113 5.15 0.09 -17.74
C GLU A 113 4.48 -1.12 -17.05
N MET A 114 5.09 -1.64 -15.99
CA MET A 114 4.46 -2.70 -15.18
C MET A 114 3.15 -2.21 -14.54
N GLY A 115 3.13 -0.99 -14.03
CA GLY A 115 1.94 -0.37 -13.46
C GLY A 115 0.82 -0.23 -14.49
N GLU A 116 1.12 0.27 -15.67
CA GLU A 116 0.17 0.40 -16.79
C GLU A 116 -0.47 -0.95 -17.14
N ARG A 117 0.32 -2.02 -17.18
CA ARG A 117 -0.20 -3.39 -17.41
C ARG A 117 -1.13 -3.86 -16.29
N PHE A 118 -0.88 -3.50 -15.03
CA PHE A 118 -1.78 -3.82 -13.92
C PHE A 118 -3.09 -3.03 -13.96
N ALA A 119 -3.08 -1.83 -14.53
CA ALA A 119 -4.22 -0.92 -14.52
C ALA A 119 -5.47 -1.52 -15.19
N GLY A 120 -5.31 -2.23 -16.31
CA GLY A 120 -6.44 -2.88 -16.99
C GLY A 120 -7.19 -3.85 -16.08
N ILE A 121 -6.45 -4.66 -15.32
CA ILE A 121 -6.97 -5.60 -14.35
C ILE A 121 -7.69 -4.89 -13.20
N ILE A 122 -7.02 -3.89 -12.64
CA ILE A 122 -7.55 -3.09 -11.54
C ILE A 122 -8.83 -2.38 -11.97
N ASN A 123 -8.86 -1.87 -13.21
CA ASN A 123 -10.03 -1.20 -13.76
C ASN A 123 -11.28 -2.09 -13.73
N VAL A 124 -11.16 -3.34 -14.17
CA VAL A 124 -12.27 -4.31 -14.13
C VAL A 124 -12.68 -4.61 -12.68
N LEU A 125 -11.72 -4.79 -11.77
CA LEU A 125 -12.01 -5.06 -10.35
C LEU A 125 -12.69 -3.87 -9.66
N LEU A 126 -12.34 -2.65 -10.05
CA LEU A 126 -12.99 -1.43 -9.58
C LEU A 126 -14.46 -1.38 -10.03
N ASP A 127 -14.77 -1.78 -11.26
CA ASP A 127 -16.15 -1.83 -11.75
C ASP A 127 -17.00 -2.87 -11.00
N VAL A 128 -16.45 -4.06 -10.79
CA VAL A 128 -17.09 -5.10 -9.98
C VAL A 128 -17.34 -4.64 -8.55
N SER A 129 -16.44 -3.84 -7.97
CA SER A 129 -16.59 -3.29 -6.61
C SER A 129 -17.71 -2.26 -6.50
N LYS A 130 -18.00 -1.53 -7.58
CA LYS A 130 -19.02 -0.46 -7.67
C LYS A 130 -20.42 -0.94 -8.03
N GLU A 131 -20.61 -2.22 -8.35
CA GLU A 131 -21.96 -2.72 -8.60
C GLU A 131 -22.92 -2.26 -7.48
N LYS A 132 -24.07 -1.68 -7.85
CA LYS A 132 -25.01 -0.90 -7.02
C LYS A 132 -25.37 -1.49 -5.63
N LYS A 133 -25.07 -2.76 -5.40
CA LYS A 133 -25.36 -3.47 -4.14
C LYS A 133 -24.13 -3.80 -3.29
N SER A 134 -22.89 -3.53 -3.74
CA SER A 134 -21.70 -4.06 -3.06
C SER A 134 -21.13 -3.15 -1.97
N LYS A 135 -21.25 -1.83 -2.05
CA LYS A 135 -20.68 -0.83 -1.11
C LYS A 135 -19.24 -1.15 -0.62
N ARG A 136 -18.46 -1.84 -1.45
CA ARG A 136 -17.09 -2.25 -1.10
C ARG A 136 -16.14 -1.09 -1.27
N LYS A 137 -15.21 -0.95 -0.33
CA LYS A 137 -14.11 -0.03 -0.42
C LYS A 137 -12.92 -0.74 -1.09
N VAL A 138 -12.22 -0.01 -1.91
CA VAL A 138 -10.95 -0.44 -2.50
C VAL A 138 -9.87 0.51 -2.00
N SER A 139 -8.78 -0.04 -1.50
CA SER A 139 -7.61 0.74 -1.07
C SER A 139 -6.33 0.13 -1.60
N PHE A 140 -5.28 0.94 -1.63
CA PHE A 140 -3.93 0.52 -2.02
C PHE A 140 -2.97 0.74 -0.87
N LEU A 141 -2.02 -0.19 -0.72
CA LEU A 141 -0.84 -0.05 0.12
C LEU A 141 0.38 -0.40 -0.74
N ASN A 142 1.21 0.59 -0.99
CA ASN A 142 2.38 0.45 -1.84
C ASN A 142 3.65 0.69 -1.02
N HIS A 143 4.66 -0.15 -1.19
CA HIS A 143 5.92 -0.04 -0.47
C HIS A 143 7.10 0.25 -1.39
N SER A 144 7.95 1.21 -1.00
CA SER A 144 9.22 1.50 -1.65
C SER A 144 9.07 1.73 -3.17
N MET A 145 9.81 1.03 -4.01
CA MET A 145 9.70 1.07 -5.48
C MET A 145 8.32 0.63 -6.01
N GLY A 146 7.52 -0.10 -5.23
CA GLY A 146 6.13 -0.42 -5.56
C GLY A 146 5.24 0.83 -5.72
N ASN A 147 5.62 1.96 -5.13
CA ASN A 147 4.94 3.24 -5.36
C ASN A 147 5.13 3.76 -6.78
N ARG A 148 6.25 3.45 -7.46
CA ARG A 148 6.40 3.76 -8.88
C ARG A 148 5.50 2.91 -9.77
N ILE A 149 5.26 1.65 -9.39
CA ILE A 149 4.25 0.82 -10.07
C ILE A 149 2.87 1.46 -9.91
N PHE A 150 2.57 1.99 -8.72
CA PHE A 150 1.32 2.72 -8.51
C PHE A 150 1.23 3.99 -9.36
N GLU A 151 2.31 4.74 -9.58
CA GLU A 151 2.33 5.87 -10.53
C GLU A 151 1.89 5.42 -11.94
N GLY A 152 2.40 4.29 -12.44
CA GLY A 152 1.98 3.72 -13.73
C GLY A 152 0.51 3.27 -13.73
N ILE A 153 0.05 2.61 -12.65
CA ILE A 153 -1.37 2.25 -12.47
C ILE A 153 -2.25 3.50 -12.53
N PHE A 154 -1.86 4.54 -11.81
CA PHE A 154 -2.60 5.79 -11.73
C PHE A 154 -2.69 6.47 -13.09
N THR A 155 -1.57 6.61 -13.81
CA THR A 155 -1.50 7.23 -15.14
C THR A 155 -2.43 6.52 -16.12
N GLU A 156 -2.40 5.20 -16.18
CA GLU A 156 -3.26 4.44 -17.09
C GLU A 156 -4.73 4.48 -16.66
N LEU A 157 -5.03 4.41 -15.36
CA LEU A 157 -6.40 4.55 -14.88
C LEU A 157 -6.98 5.95 -15.16
N GLN A 158 -6.18 7.01 -15.21
CA GLN A 158 -6.63 8.33 -15.64
C GLN A 158 -7.11 8.33 -17.10
N SER A 159 -6.40 7.61 -17.97
CA SER A 159 -6.79 7.49 -19.37
C SER A 159 -8.06 6.67 -19.55
N LEU A 160 -8.21 5.58 -18.76
CA LEU A 160 -9.36 4.67 -18.83
C LEU A 160 -10.63 5.24 -18.17
N ARG A 161 -10.49 6.14 -17.19
CA ARG A 161 -11.59 6.67 -16.36
C ARG A 161 -11.68 8.18 -16.42
N LYS A 162 -12.57 8.68 -17.28
CA LYS A 162 -12.80 10.13 -17.47
C LYS A 162 -13.64 10.78 -16.36
N ASN A 163 -14.08 10.04 -15.35
CA ASN A 163 -14.95 10.55 -14.28
C ASN A 163 -14.15 11.19 -13.14
N ASN A 164 -14.51 12.40 -12.73
CA ASN A 164 -13.86 13.17 -11.66
C ASN A 164 -14.31 12.78 -10.24
N LYS A 165 -14.87 11.59 -10.01
CA LYS A 165 -15.30 11.16 -8.67
C LYS A 165 -14.36 10.10 -8.13
N PRO A 166 -13.87 10.25 -6.89
CA PRO A 166 -13.04 9.25 -6.25
C PRO A 166 -13.70 7.87 -6.23
N TYR A 167 -12.96 6.85 -6.56
CA TYR A 167 -13.40 5.46 -6.58
C TYR A 167 -12.50 4.52 -5.77
N ILE A 168 -11.40 5.06 -5.27
CA ILE A 168 -10.50 4.43 -4.31
C ILE A 168 -10.70 5.11 -2.96
N GLU A 169 -10.77 4.35 -1.88
CA GLU A 169 -10.94 4.91 -0.54
C GLU A 169 -9.64 5.50 -0.03
N ASN A 170 -8.58 4.69 0.04
CA ASN A 170 -7.28 5.14 0.52
C ASN A 170 -6.17 4.66 -0.43
N VAL A 171 -5.17 5.51 -0.63
CA VAL A 171 -3.87 5.14 -1.19
C VAL A 171 -2.82 5.40 -0.12
N ILE A 172 -2.15 4.35 0.33
CA ILE A 172 -1.12 4.41 1.37
C ILE A 172 0.24 4.23 0.69
N PHE A 173 1.09 5.23 0.83
CA PHE A 173 2.45 5.29 0.32
C PHE A 173 3.42 5.02 1.49
N ALA A 174 3.87 3.78 1.65
CA ALA A 174 4.80 3.38 2.70
C ALA A 174 6.24 3.46 2.19
N ALA A 175 7.08 4.26 2.85
CA ALA A 175 8.48 4.50 2.46
C ALA A 175 8.64 4.72 0.93
N PRO A 176 7.87 5.64 0.31
CA PRO A 176 7.76 5.72 -1.14
C PRO A 176 9.07 6.15 -1.80
N ASP A 177 9.59 5.28 -2.71
CA ASP A 177 10.75 5.54 -3.56
C ASP A 177 10.34 6.22 -4.87
N ILE A 178 9.58 7.30 -4.75
CA ILE A 178 9.16 8.19 -5.84
C ILE A 178 9.68 9.60 -5.56
N GLU A 179 9.60 10.48 -6.52
CA GLU A 179 10.08 11.85 -6.36
C GLU A 179 9.20 12.63 -5.37
N ALA A 180 9.80 13.47 -4.54
CA ALA A 180 9.06 14.32 -3.60
C ALA A 180 8.10 15.28 -4.32
N SER A 181 8.41 15.62 -5.57
CA SER A 181 7.61 16.50 -6.43
C SER A 181 6.38 15.84 -7.06
N THR A 182 6.13 14.56 -6.86
CA THR A 182 5.08 13.79 -7.57
C THR A 182 3.66 14.37 -7.42
N PHE A 183 3.37 15.08 -6.32
CA PHE A 183 2.07 15.70 -6.05
C PHE A 183 1.97 17.16 -6.49
N TYR A 184 3.08 17.81 -6.85
CA TYR A 184 3.08 19.18 -7.32
C TYR A 184 2.59 19.28 -8.76
N LYS A 185 2.41 20.51 -9.24
CA LYS A 185 2.08 20.80 -10.63
C LYS A 185 3.03 20.06 -11.58
N ASP A 186 2.48 19.46 -12.62
CA ASP A 186 3.16 18.63 -13.61
C ASP A 186 3.76 17.31 -13.04
N GLY A 187 3.52 17.01 -11.77
CA GLY A 187 3.87 15.73 -11.15
C GLY A 187 2.86 14.62 -11.48
N THR A 188 3.33 13.37 -11.48
CA THR A 188 2.51 12.21 -11.89
C THR A 188 1.21 12.09 -11.08
N LEU A 189 1.23 12.44 -9.80
CA LEU A 189 0.10 12.31 -8.87
C LEU A 189 -0.59 13.66 -8.56
N GLU A 190 -0.39 14.69 -9.38
CA GLU A 190 -0.99 16.01 -9.22
C GLU A 190 -2.52 15.96 -9.03
N HIS A 191 -3.20 15.04 -9.69
CA HIS A 191 -4.66 14.93 -9.66
C HIS A 191 -5.18 13.72 -8.88
N ILE A 192 -4.44 13.25 -7.87
CA ILE A 192 -4.81 12.06 -7.09
C ILE A 192 -6.13 12.24 -6.31
N ASP A 193 -6.52 13.46 -6.02
CA ASP A 193 -7.79 13.82 -5.37
C ASP A 193 -9.02 13.42 -6.20
N ARG A 194 -8.88 13.34 -7.52
CA ARG A 194 -9.93 12.84 -8.42
C ARG A 194 -10.09 11.32 -8.37
N PHE A 195 -9.15 10.63 -7.77
CA PHE A 195 -9.04 9.17 -7.75
C PHE A 195 -9.37 8.53 -6.42
N CYS A 196 -8.86 9.10 -5.34
CA CYS A 196 -9.02 8.55 -4.00
C CYS A 196 -9.54 9.59 -3.01
N ASN A 197 -10.21 9.09 -1.96
CA ASN A 197 -10.66 9.97 -0.88
C ASN A 197 -9.47 10.45 -0.03
N HIS A 198 -8.46 9.61 0.19
CA HIS A 198 -7.29 9.94 0.99
C HIS A 198 -6.02 9.35 0.38
N ALA A 199 -4.97 10.16 0.28
CA ALA A 199 -3.62 9.79 -0.06
C ALA A 199 -2.72 9.99 1.17
N ILE A 200 -2.18 8.92 1.74
CA ILE A 200 -1.44 8.94 3.00
C ILE A 200 0.00 8.54 2.75
N VAL A 201 0.92 9.44 3.00
CA VAL A 201 2.36 9.24 2.84
C VAL A 201 2.99 8.99 4.19
N TYR A 202 3.64 7.85 4.35
CA TYR A 202 4.49 7.57 5.51
C TYR A 202 5.94 7.82 5.13
N ARG A 203 6.64 8.67 5.89
CA ARG A 203 8.06 8.92 5.72
C ARG A 203 8.87 8.62 6.98
N HIS A 204 10.15 8.33 6.79
CA HIS A 204 11.11 8.25 7.87
C HIS A 204 12.39 9.01 7.47
N LYS A 205 12.72 10.12 8.16
CA LYS A 205 13.84 11.03 7.85
C LYS A 205 15.23 10.36 7.83
N ARG A 206 15.35 9.19 8.43
CA ARG A 206 16.60 8.41 8.51
C ARG A 206 16.46 7.05 7.82
N ASP A 207 15.66 6.95 6.78
CA ASP A 207 15.55 5.76 5.92
C ASP A 207 16.83 5.62 5.09
N LEU A 208 17.65 4.62 5.43
CA LEU A 208 18.95 4.41 4.76
C LEU A 208 18.77 3.92 3.32
N THR A 209 17.74 3.13 3.06
CA THR A 209 17.46 2.63 1.70
C THR A 209 17.09 3.77 0.77
N LEU A 210 16.22 4.68 1.23
CA LEU A 210 15.83 5.85 0.43
C LEU A 210 16.95 6.88 0.34
N SER A 211 17.83 6.98 1.34
CA SER A 211 19.03 7.81 1.25
C SER A 211 19.94 7.34 0.11
N MET A 212 20.15 6.03 -0.04
CA MET A 212 20.88 5.46 -1.18
C MET A 212 20.14 5.70 -2.50
N SER A 213 18.82 5.56 -2.52
CA SER A 213 18.01 5.86 -3.71
C SER A 213 18.15 7.32 -4.14
N LYS A 214 18.11 8.27 -3.17
CA LYS A 214 18.31 9.70 -3.42
C LYS A 214 19.66 9.97 -4.09
N LEU A 215 20.75 9.38 -3.58
CA LEU A 215 22.08 9.50 -4.14
C LEU A 215 22.17 8.95 -5.57
N ILE A 216 21.57 7.77 -5.82
CA ILE A 216 21.61 7.14 -7.15
C ILE A 216 20.81 7.92 -8.20
N ASN A 217 19.70 8.53 -7.81
CA ASN A 217 18.78 9.19 -8.73
C ASN A 217 18.97 10.72 -8.78
N LEU A 218 19.75 11.30 -7.87
CA LEU A 218 19.96 12.75 -7.71
C LEU A 218 18.64 13.54 -7.59
N LYS A 219 17.67 12.96 -6.91
CA LYS A 219 16.32 13.51 -6.72
C LYS A 219 15.83 13.21 -5.31
N ASP A 220 15.15 14.15 -4.71
CA ASP A 220 14.49 13.97 -3.41
C ASP A 220 13.47 12.85 -3.44
N ARG A 221 13.41 12.06 -2.36
CA ARG A 221 12.52 10.91 -2.22
C ARG A 221 11.39 11.25 -1.28
N LEU A 222 10.16 11.06 -1.72
CA LEU A 222 8.95 11.36 -0.95
C LEU A 222 8.96 10.68 0.43
N GLY A 223 9.42 9.43 0.51
CA GLY A 223 9.49 8.67 1.77
C GLY A 223 10.63 9.06 2.71
N LEU A 224 11.57 9.89 2.26
CA LEU A 224 12.71 10.41 3.03
C LEU A 224 12.54 11.90 3.34
N ASP A 225 12.42 12.70 2.29
CA ASP A 225 12.40 14.16 2.35
C ASP A 225 10.99 14.68 2.67
N GLY A 226 9.95 14.01 2.18
CA GLY A 226 8.55 14.38 2.43
C GLY A 226 8.01 15.40 1.45
N ILE A 227 7.15 16.27 1.93
CA ILE A 227 6.45 17.34 1.22
C ILE A 227 6.83 18.67 1.87
N ASP A 228 7.34 19.61 1.09
CA ASP A 228 7.79 20.91 1.59
C ASP A 228 6.65 21.93 1.66
N ASP A 229 5.76 21.94 0.67
CA ASP A 229 4.69 22.94 0.55
C ASP A 229 3.31 22.28 0.35
N PHE A 230 2.55 22.20 1.43
CA PHE A 230 1.21 21.61 1.44
C PHE A 230 0.14 22.47 0.75
N THR A 231 0.45 23.71 0.38
CA THR A 231 -0.49 24.59 -0.33
C THR A 231 -0.53 24.30 -1.83
N LYS A 232 0.50 23.64 -2.35
CA LYS A 232 0.68 23.35 -3.79
C LYS A 232 0.35 21.91 -4.18
N ILE A 233 -0.21 21.13 -3.27
CA ILE A 233 -0.54 19.71 -3.50
C ILE A 233 -2.04 19.46 -3.31
N PRO A 234 -2.58 18.34 -3.80
CA PRO A 234 -3.98 17.99 -3.63
C PRO A 234 -4.43 17.99 -2.16
N THR A 235 -5.68 18.41 -1.92
CA THR A 235 -6.21 18.65 -0.56
C THR A 235 -6.36 17.37 0.28
N ASN A 236 -6.41 16.22 -0.37
CA ASN A 236 -6.58 14.90 0.26
C ASN A 236 -5.25 14.17 0.56
N VAL A 237 -4.10 14.84 0.36
CA VAL A 237 -2.77 14.28 0.64
C VAL A 237 -2.34 14.61 2.06
N TYR A 238 -1.93 13.60 2.82
CA TYR A 238 -1.44 13.70 4.19
C TYR A 238 -0.05 13.08 4.30
N LEU A 239 0.83 13.69 5.08
CA LEU A 239 2.15 13.17 5.41
C LEU A 239 2.19 12.75 6.88
N ILE A 240 2.68 11.55 7.14
CA ILE A 240 2.88 11.01 8.48
C ILE A 240 4.36 10.69 8.68
N ASP A 241 5.01 11.47 9.53
CA ASP A 241 6.40 11.28 9.92
C ASP A 241 6.47 10.21 11.02
N VAL A 242 7.10 9.08 10.72
CA VAL A 242 7.28 7.97 11.65
C VAL A 242 8.69 7.90 12.23
N SER A 243 9.48 8.95 12.09
CA SER A 243 10.88 8.97 12.55
C SER A 243 11.02 8.82 14.07
N SER A 244 9.96 9.09 14.81
CA SER A 244 9.88 8.92 16.27
C SER A 244 9.32 7.56 16.69
N ALA A 245 8.86 6.71 15.78
CA ALA A 245 8.43 5.35 16.06
C ALA A 245 9.68 4.45 16.18
N LYS A 246 10.14 4.26 17.40
CA LYS A 246 11.42 3.56 17.69
C LYS A 246 11.27 2.04 17.80
N LYS A 247 10.09 1.55 18.23
CA LYS A 247 9.83 0.13 18.41
C LYS A 247 9.67 -0.56 17.06
N THR A 248 10.48 -1.56 16.80
CA THR A 248 10.39 -2.44 15.64
C THR A 248 10.63 -3.89 16.06
N GLU A 249 9.90 -4.80 15.45
CA GLU A 249 10.02 -6.24 15.67
C GLU A 249 11.07 -6.89 14.77
N ASP A 250 11.60 -6.15 13.79
CA ASP A 250 12.59 -6.62 12.82
C ASP A 250 13.97 -5.98 13.07
N ASN A 251 14.99 -6.82 13.30
CA ASN A 251 16.35 -6.34 13.54
C ASN A 251 16.99 -5.65 12.33
N HIS A 252 16.67 -6.09 11.11
CA HIS A 252 17.14 -5.43 9.89
C HIS A 252 16.55 -4.02 9.78
N ASP A 253 15.29 -3.85 10.14
CA ASP A 253 14.61 -2.56 10.07
C ASP A 253 15.07 -1.57 11.16
N LYS A 254 15.63 -2.06 12.27
CA LYS A 254 16.31 -1.18 13.26
C LYS A 254 17.42 -0.34 12.62
N ILE A 255 18.08 -0.89 11.60
CA ILE A 255 19.17 -0.25 10.87
C ILE A 255 18.62 0.47 9.63
N SER A 256 17.94 -0.24 8.75
CA SER A 256 17.46 0.30 7.46
C SER A 256 16.39 1.36 7.60
N ARG A 257 15.49 1.20 8.59
CA ARG A 257 14.34 2.09 8.82
C ARG A 257 13.45 2.24 7.60
N HIS A 258 13.32 1.16 6.83
CA HIS A 258 12.62 1.15 5.55
C HIS A 258 11.35 0.26 5.57
N GLY A 259 11.33 -0.77 6.42
CA GLY A 259 10.22 -1.72 6.56
C GLY A 259 9.23 -1.39 7.68
N TYR A 260 9.27 -0.19 8.25
CA TYR A 260 8.50 0.21 9.44
C TYR A 260 6.98 -0.01 9.31
N TYR A 261 6.43 -0.02 8.11
CA TYR A 261 5.00 -0.26 7.88
C TYR A 261 4.56 -1.68 8.28
N THR A 262 5.49 -2.63 8.31
CA THR A 262 5.28 -4.01 8.77
C THR A 262 5.96 -4.31 10.10
N SER A 263 7.10 -3.71 10.37
CA SER A 263 7.94 -4.02 11.53
C SER A 263 7.56 -3.21 12.78
N SER A 264 7.02 -1.99 12.62
CA SER A 264 6.63 -1.14 13.75
C SER A 264 5.17 -1.39 14.17
N PRO A 265 4.92 -1.83 15.42
CA PRO A 265 3.56 -2.04 15.92
C PRO A 265 2.68 -0.78 15.86
N VAL A 266 3.26 0.39 16.15
CA VAL A 266 2.53 1.66 16.15
C VAL A 266 2.14 2.09 14.73
N VAL A 267 3.00 1.89 13.74
CA VAL A 267 2.70 2.19 12.34
C VAL A 267 1.66 1.22 11.77
N ARG A 268 1.78 -0.08 12.09
CA ARG A 268 0.74 -1.06 11.73
C ARG A 268 -0.63 -0.70 12.28
N GLN A 269 -0.69 -0.27 13.55
CA GLN A 269 -1.95 0.14 14.16
C GLN A 269 -2.53 1.39 13.51
N ASP A 270 -1.69 2.34 13.13
CA ASP A 270 -2.12 3.55 12.43
C ASP A 270 -2.70 3.22 11.04
N ILE A 271 -2.01 2.37 10.28
CA ILE A 271 -2.53 1.85 8.98
C ILE A 271 -3.87 1.12 9.18
N PHE A 272 -3.98 0.29 10.23
CA PHE A 272 -5.23 -0.37 10.55
C PHE A 272 -6.36 0.63 10.82
N ASN A 273 -6.08 1.69 11.58
CA ASN A 273 -7.06 2.73 11.91
C ASN A 273 -7.56 3.47 10.65
N ILE A 274 -6.66 3.79 9.71
CA ILE A 274 -7.00 4.40 8.42
C ILE A 274 -7.92 3.47 7.60
N LEU A 275 -7.56 2.22 7.51
CA LEU A 275 -8.32 1.24 6.73
C LEU A 275 -9.67 0.91 7.39
N ASN A 276 -9.78 1.00 8.72
CA ASN A 276 -10.95 0.60 9.49
C ASN A 276 -11.43 1.72 10.45
N PRO A 277 -11.82 2.91 9.95
CA PRO A 277 -12.09 4.08 10.81
C PRO A 277 -13.20 3.85 11.84
N LYS A 278 -14.19 2.98 11.55
CA LYS A 278 -15.27 2.64 12.51
C LYS A 278 -14.79 1.78 13.68
N LYS A 279 -13.59 1.23 13.61
CA LYS A 279 -12.98 0.32 14.60
C LYS A 279 -11.59 0.81 14.99
N ALA A 280 -11.30 2.06 14.68
CA ALA A 280 -10.04 2.68 15.02
C ALA A 280 -9.85 2.68 16.54
N LYS A 281 -8.64 2.29 16.96
CA LYS A 281 -8.22 2.43 18.36
C LYS A 281 -7.79 3.87 18.62
N PRO A 282 -7.85 4.33 19.88
CA PRO A 282 -7.47 5.71 20.23
C PRO A 282 -5.96 5.99 20.11
N TYR A 283 -5.18 5.00 19.70
CA TYR A 283 -3.74 5.14 19.46
C TYR A 283 -3.36 4.54 18.10
N PRO A 284 -2.23 4.94 17.47
CA PRO A 284 -1.35 6.01 17.93
C PRO A 284 -2.01 7.37 17.87
N ILE A 285 -1.58 8.27 18.75
CA ILE A 285 -1.96 9.66 18.71
C ILE A 285 -1.12 10.33 17.62
N ARG A 286 -1.78 11.05 16.72
CA ARG A 286 -1.10 11.86 15.71
C ARG A 286 -0.93 13.28 16.23
N THR A 287 0.30 13.77 16.18
CA THR A 287 0.63 15.16 16.52
C THR A 287 0.81 15.97 15.26
N ILE A 288 0.12 17.10 15.16
CA ILE A 288 0.30 18.08 14.08
C ILE A 288 1.67 18.72 14.26
N LEU A 289 2.46 18.78 13.18
CA LEU A 289 3.75 19.48 13.17
C LEU A 289 3.56 20.94 12.78
N ASP A 290 3.83 21.30 11.57
CA ASP A 290 3.79 22.67 11.03
C ASP A 290 2.56 22.95 10.15
N HIS A 291 1.87 21.92 9.73
CA HIS A 291 0.67 22.02 8.89
C HIS A 291 -0.35 20.92 9.28
N PRO A 292 -1.69 21.17 9.21
CA PRO A 292 -2.71 20.18 9.58
C PRO A 292 -2.62 18.83 8.87
N LYS A 293 -1.99 18.79 7.71
CA LYS A 293 -1.76 17.56 6.93
C LYS A 293 -0.36 16.97 7.16
N ASN A 294 0.51 17.63 7.94
CA ASN A 294 1.83 17.15 8.32
C ASN A 294 1.78 16.64 9.76
N LEU A 295 1.78 15.34 9.92
CA LEU A 295 1.53 14.67 11.20
C LEU A 295 2.76 13.86 11.61
N SER A 296 2.94 13.66 12.91
CA SER A 296 3.89 12.67 13.42
C SER A 296 3.19 11.64 14.29
N ILE A 297 3.75 10.44 14.34
CA ILE A 297 3.38 9.41 15.30
C ILE A 297 4.63 8.91 16.04
N GLN A 298 4.44 8.54 17.29
CA GLN A 298 5.51 8.03 18.15
C GLN A 298 5.02 6.86 18.99
N ASP A 299 5.94 6.08 19.49
CA ASP A 299 5.61 5.01 20.44
C ASP A 299 4.99 5.63 21.70
N VAL A 300 3.85 5.09 22.10
CA VAL A 300 3.21 5.45 23.36
C VAL A 300 3.83 4.57 24.46
N GLU A 301 4.37 5.17 25.51
CA GLU A 301 4.81 4.43 26.69
C GLU A 301 3.59 3.82 27.38
N GLU A 302 3.65 2.53 27.73
CA GLU A 302 2.53 1.80 28.39
C GLU A 302 2.05 2.46 29.69
N LYS A 303 2.90 3.26 30.34
CA LYS A 303 2.57 4.00 31.57
C LYS A 303 1.56 5.13 31.36
N ASP A 304 1.56 5.78 30.21
CA ASP A 304 0.65 6.89 29.91
C ASP A 304 -0.78 6.44 29.56
N ASN A 305 -0.93 5.23 29.00
CA ASN A 305 -2.25 4.70 28.67
C ASN A 305 -3.09 4.39 29.93
N LYS A 306 -2.48 3.95 31.03
CA LYS A 306 -3.22 3.68 32.28
C LYS A 306 -3.68 4.92 33.00
N LYS A 307 -3.05 6.07 32.78
CA LYS A 307 -3.48 7.36 33.36
C LYS A 307 -4.58 8.05 32.56
N LYS A 308 -4.60 7.92 31.21
CA LYS A 308 -5.63 8.53 30.35
C LYS A 308 -6.95 7.77 30.30
N LEU A 309 -6.94 6.46 30.61
CA LEU A 309 -8.17 5.65 30.74
C LEU A 309 -8.86 5.77 32.09
N ARG A 310 -8.28 6.50 33.05
CA ARG A 310 -8.84 6.76 34.39
C ARG A 310 -9.32 8.20 34.60
N ARG A 311 -9.32 9.00 33.53
CA ARG A 311 -9.93 10.32 33.48
C ARG A 311 -11.04 10.32 32.41
#